data_298a93028cd0bed71bfa4de78dae041a
#
_entry.id   298a93028cd0bed71bfa4de78dae041a
#
_cell.length_a   1.000
_cell.length_b   1.000
_cell.length_c   1.000
_cell.angle_alpha   90.00
_cell.angle_beta   90.00
_cell.angle_gamma   90.00
#
_symmetry.space_group_name_H-M   'P 1'
#
loop_
_entity.id
_entity.type
_entity.pdbx_description
1 polymer ?
#
loop_
_entity_poly.entity_id
_entity_poly.type
_entity_poly.pdbx_seq_one_letter_code
_entity_poly.pdbx_strand_id
1 'polypeptide(L)'
;MARLTNRNLQKLQECILEIYSDLSRETFHATMVSAIAKAIPASSVGYAEVSVANSALSKNVIEPFIALSLEEVTAFQMYLHEHPLMPLIYPQGTSHPFKKDITNFRVGKQSSHEDIFIGTALKIHDMLTKSQFHRLGIYNEFYRKLKIEHQMVVLLSCSSRSLNKNIAVNRDRRDFTEEERLILNLLAPHITQALINVEVCEKARQTFASLKSSRQSLKSYGLTYREEDILYWVAQGKTNAETAGILKIAPGTVKIHLEKIYQKLGVENRTAASALATGIINGRKSDH
;
A
#
# COMPACT_ATOMS: atom_id res chain seq x y z
N MET A 1 10.20 -24.05 20.55
CA MET A 1 9.25 -23.31 19.69
C MET A 1 8.28 -22.54 20.57
N ALA A 2 8.09 -21.24 20.33
CA ALA A 2 7.07 -20.47 21.03
C ALA A 2 5.68 -21.04 20.71
N ARG A 3 4.81 -21.10 21.70
CA ARG A 3 3.43 -21.56 21.57
C ARG A 3 2.52 -20.42 22.01
N LEU A 4 1.40 -20.23 21.29
CA LEU A 4 0.38 -19.27 21.68
C LEU A 4 -0.47 -19.83 22.80
N THR A 5 -0.74 -19.00 23.81
CA THR A 5 -1.79 -19.28 24.79
C THR A 5 -3.17 -19.13 24.14
N ASN A 6 -4.20 -19.79 24.68
CA ASN A 6 -5.58 -19.65 24.17
C ASN A 6 -6.03 -18.17 24.13
N ARG A 7 -5.64 -17.38 25.14
CA ARG A 7 -5.94 -15.94 25.18
C ARG A 7 -5.28 -15.18 24.03
N ASN A 8 -4.04 -15.48 23.71
CA ASN A 8 -3.32 -14.82 22.63
C ASN A 8 -3.79 -15.30 21.25
N LEU A 9 -4.23 -16.54 21.13
CA LEU A 9 -4.88 -17.03 19.92
C LEU A 9 -6.19 -16.29 19.65
N GLN A 10 -7.01 -16.09 20.68
CA GLN A 10 -8.26 -15.31 20.56
C GLN A 10 -7.97 -13.88 20.12
N LYS A 11 -6.99 -13.19 20.74
CA LYS A 11 -6.58 -11.83 20.34
C LYS A 11 -6.09 -11.77 18.89
N LEU A 12 -5.34 -12.78 18.45
CA LEU A 12 -4.88 -12.90 17.07
C LEU A 12 -6.07 -12.99 16.10
N GLN A 13 -7.05 -13.84 16.41
CA GLN A 13 -8.26 -13.98 15.59
C GLN A 13 -9.07 -12.68 15.53
N GLU A 14 -9.29 -12.01 16.68
CA GLU A 14 -9.98 -10.73 16.75
C GLU A 14 -9.25 -9.66 15.92
N CYS A 15 -7.92 -9.60 15.99
CA CYS A 15 -7.10 -8.68 15.21
C CYS A 15 -7.23 -8.95 13.70
N ILE A 16 -7.18 -10.22 13.27
CA ILE A 16 -7.36 -10.57 11.86
C ILE A 16 -8.75 -10.15 11.37
N LEU A 17 -9.80 -10.42 12.13
CA LEU A 17 -11.16 -10.01 11.76
C LEU A 17 -11.28 -8.49 11.65
N GLU A 18 -10.69 -7.74 12.59
CA GLU A 18 -10.70 -6.28 12.58
C GLU A 18 -9.93 -5.72 11.36
N ILE A 19 -8.78 -6.29 11.00
CA ILE A 19 -8.02 -5.89 9.80
C ILE A 19 -8.84 -6.03 8.51
N TYR A 20 -9.66 -7.07 8.40
CA TYR A 20 -10.50 -7.29 7.21
C TYR A 20 -11.88 -6.63 7.28
N SER A 21 -12.28 -6.04 8.40
CA SER A 21 -13.59 -5.43 8.59
C SER A 21 -13.79 -4.15 7.78
N ASP A 22 -12.70 -3.41 7.51
CA ASP A 22 -12.74 -2.16 6.76
C ASP A 22 -11.55 -2.08 5.78
N LEU A 23 -11.87 -2.22 4.49
CA LEU A 23 -10.91 -2.10 3.39
C LEU A 23 -10.98 -0.71 2.70
N SER A 24 -11.45 0.31 3.41
CA SER A 24 -11.44 1.69 2.94
C SER A 24 -10.03 2.26 3.01
N ARG A 25 -9.55 2.88 1.93
CA ARG A 25 -8.23 3.51 1.88
C ARG A 25 -8.01 4.57 2.96
N GLU A 26 -9.07 5.23 3.38
CA GLU A 26 -9.03 6.35 4.33
C GLU A 26 -8.81 5.86 5.76
N THR A 27 -9.50 4.82 6.18
CA THR A 27 -9.56 4.34 7.57
C THR A 27 -8.73 3.10 7.82
N PHE A 28 -8.44 2.29 6.78
CA PHE A 28 -7.77 0.99 6.89
C PHE A 28 -6.50 1.02 7.75
N HIS A 29 -5.60 1.98 7.51
CA HIS A 29 -4.31 2.00 8.21
C HIS A 29 -4.47 2.29 9.70
N ALA A 30 -5.39 3.17 10.08
CA ALA A 30 -5.69 3.46 11.47
C ALA A 30 -6.33 2.25 12.17
N THR A 31 -7.32 1.61 11.51
CA THR A 31 -7.95 0.37 12.00
C THR A 31 -6.92 -0.74 12.20
N MET A 32 -6.03 -0.94 11.23
CA MET A 32 -4.98 -1.96 11.27
C MET A 32 -4.00 -1.74 12.43
N VAL A 33 -3.45 -0.55 12.61
CA VAL A 33 -2.50 -0.29 13.72
C VAL A 33 -3.18 -0.38 15.07
N SER A 34 -4.44 0.06 15.19
CA SER A 34 -5.26 -0.08 16.41
C SER A 34 -5.51 -1.56 16.75
N ALA A 35 -5.86 -2.39 15.76
CA ALA A 35 -6.05 -3.81 15.95
C ALA A 35 -4.77 -4.51 16.44
N ILE A 36 -3.61 -4.17 15.87
CA ILE A 36 -2.31 -4.71 16.30
C ILE A 36 -2.00 -4.27 17.73
N ALA A 37 -2.27 -3.02 18.11
CA ALA A 37 -2.04 -2.52 19.46
C ALA A 37 -2.88 -3.25 20.53
N LYS A 38 -4.08 -3.71 20.18
CA LYS A 38 -4.92 -4.57 21.04
C LYS A 38 -4.34 -5.98 21.19
N ALA A 39 -3.78 -6.53 20.11
CA ALA A 39 -3.20 -7.87 20.10
C ALA A 39 -1.85 -7.94 20.82
N ILE A 40 -0.98 -6.97 20.61
CA ILE A 40 0.37 -6.87 21.18
C ILE A 40 0.45 -5.60 22.02
N PRO A 41 0.43 -5.70 23.37
CA PRO A 41 0.55 -4.54 24.24
C PRO A 41 1.82 -3.74 23.93
N ALA A 42 1.70 -2.47 23.60
CA ALA A 42 2.78 -1.60 23.17
C ALA A 42 2.57 -0.16 23.67
N SER A 43 3.64 0.64 23.72
CA SER A 43 3.54 2.09 23.94
C SER A 43 3.04 2.79 22.68
N SER A 44 3.42 2.26 21.49
CA SER A 44 2.83 2.66 20.23
C SER A 44 3.03 1.59 19.16
N VAL A 45 2.13 1.59 18.17
CA VAL A 45 2.23 0.78 16.95
C VAL A 45 2.20 1.72 15.78
N GLY A 46 3.15 1.59 14.85
CA GLY A 46 3.26 2.41 13.66
C GLY A 46 3.23 1.58 12.38
N TYR A 47 2.57 2.12 11.36
CA TYR A 47 2.72 1.71 9.97
C TYR A 47 3.47 2.80 9.23
N ALA A 48 4.50 2.45 8.51
CA ALA A 48 5.28 3.39 7.72
C ALA A 48 5.55 2.88 6.30
N GLU A 49 5.54 3.81 5.36
CA GLU A 49 6.01 3.62 4.00
C GLU A 49 7.26 4.47 3.80
N VAL A 50 8.38 3.82 3.50
CA VAL A 50 9.68 4.47 3.32
C VAL A 50 10.16 4.25 1.91
N SER A 51 10.45 5.34 1.19
CA SER A 51 11.03 5.28 -0.14
C SER A 51 12.48 4.79 -0.08
N VAL A 52 12.77 3.79 -0.91
CA VAL A 52 14.12 3.21 -1.04
C VAL A 52 15.11 4.22 -1.63
N ALA A 53 14.65 5.05 -2.58
CA ALA A 53 15.53 5.91 -3.38
C ALA A 53 16.12 7.08 -2.59
N ASN A 54 15.36 7.65 -1.65
CA ASN A 54 15.74 8.85 -0.92
C ASN A 54 15.54 8.77 0.60
N SER A 55 15.27 7.57 1.13
CA SER A 55 14.97 7.34 2.55
C SER A 55 13.83 8.23 3.10
N ALA A 56 12.96 8.72 2.22
CA ALA A 56 11.86 9.60 2.60
C ALA A 56 10.68 8.81 3.14
N LEU A 57 10.11 9.30 4.22
CA LEU A 57 8.87 8.80 4.81
C LEU A 57 7.69 9.32 3.97
N SER A 58 7.03 8.45 3.20
CA SER A 58 5.90 8.82 2.34
C SER A 58 4.55 8.69 3.04
N LYS A 59 4.47 7.81 4.05
CA LYS A 59 3.27 7.62 4.88
C LYS A 59 3.68 7.19 6.28
N ASN A 60 2.99 7.73 7.28
CA ASN A 60 3.14 7.33 8.68
C ASN A 60 1.80 7.37 9.39
N VAL A 61 1.44 6.28 10.06
CA VAL A 61 0.24 6.17 10.89
C VAL A 61 0.65 5.53 12.20
N ILE A 62 0.37 6.17 13.32
CA ILE A 62 0.80 5.72 14.66
C ILE A 62 -0.42 5.67 15.59
N GLU A 63 -0.51 4.60 16.39
CA GLU A 63 -1.51 4.40 17.42
C GLU A 63 -0.82 4.12 18.78
N PRO A 64 -1.13 4.82 19.88
CA PRO A 64 -1.96 6.03 19.90
C PRO A 64 -1.36 7.14 19.03
N PHE A 65 -2.21 8.03 18.52
CA PHE A 65 -1.76 9.10 17.67
C PHE A 65 -0.69 9.95 18.36
N ILE A 66 0.49 10.04 17.74
CA ILE A 66 1.59 10.88 18.16
C ILE A 66 1.84 11.88 17.04
N ALA A 67 1.59 13.15 17.31
CA ALA A 67 1.94 14.23 16.39
C ALA A 67 3.46 14.42 16.41
N LEU A 68 4.15 13.90 15.41
CA LEU A 68 5.57 14.15 15.24
C LEU A 68 5.78 15.60 14.78
N SER A 69 6.66 16.30 15.47
CA SER A 69 7.12 17.63 15.05
C SER A 69 7.96 17.53 13.78
N LEU A 70 8.09 18.64 13.05
CA LEU A 70 8.96 18.71 11.88
C LEU A 70 10.42 18.35 12.25
N GLU A 71 10.87 18.74 13.44
CA GLU A 71 12.20 18.42 13.95
C GLU A 71 12.38 16.90 14.14
N GLU A 72 11.39 16.20 14.71
CA GLU A 72 11.44 14.75 14.91
C GLU A 72 11.42 13.99 13.58
N VAL A 73 10.60 14.44 12.63
CA VAL A 73 10.57 13.85 11.27
C VAL A 73 11.91 14.05 10.57
N THR A 74 12.48 15.26 10.66
CA THR A 74 13.80 15.58 10.07
C THR A 74 14.91 14.76 10.72
N ALA A 75 14.93 14.64 12.05
CA ALA A 75 15.88 13.82 12.78
C ALA A 75 15.77 12.34 12.35
N PHE A 76 14.56 11.80 12.27
CA PHE A 76 14.34 10.43 11.79
C PHE A 76 14.92 10.23 10.38
N GLN A 77 14.62 11.13 9.45
CA GLN A 77 15.12 11.03 8.07
C GLN A 77 16.65 11.14 8.00
N MET A 78 17.25 12.06 8.76
CA MET A 78 18.69 12.28 8.80
C MET A 78 19.43 11.03 9.31
N TYR A 79 18.93 10.40 10.36
CA TYR A 79 19.56 9.26 11.02
C TYR A 79 18.99 7.90 10.61
N LEU A 80 18.07 7.85 9.64
CA LEU A 80 17.44 6.58 9.21
C LEU A 80 18.48 5.55 8.73
N HIS A 81 19.60 5.99 8.16
CA HIS A 81 20.71 5.13 7.73
C HIS A 81 21.37 4.36 8.89
N GLU A 82 21.22 4.83 10.13
CA GLU A 82 21.66 4.15 11.34
C GLU A 82 20.62 3.20 11.93
N HIS A 83 19.42 3.10 11.32
CA HIS A 83 18.42 2.15 11.80
C HIS A 83 18.92 0.71 11.63
N PRO A 84 18.84 -0.17 12.65
CA PRO A 84 19.41 -1.52 12.62
C PRO A 84 18.97 -2.40 11.45
N LEU A 85 17.79 -2.16 10.88
CA LEU A 85 17.32 -2.87 9.70
C LEU A 85 17.97 -2.42 8.39
N MET A 86 18.55 -1.24 8.32
CA MET A 86 19.09 -0.68 7.07
C MET A 86 20.20 -1.54 6.45
N PRO A 87 21.18 -2.09 7.22
CA PRO A 87 22.16 -3.00 6.65
C PRO A 87 21.59 -4.30 6.09
N LEU A 88 20.43 -4.73 6.58
CA LEU A 88 19.72 -5.92 6.09
C LEU A 88 18.93 -5.64 4.82
N ILE A 89 18.33 -4.44 4.71
CA ILE A 89 17.54 -3.99 3.55
C ILE A 89 18.47 -3.55 2.41
N TYR A 90 19.56 -2.84 2.75
CA TYR A 90 20.53 -2.26 1.80
C TYR A 90 21.98 -2.68 2.13
N PRO A 91 22.36 -3.93 1.89
CA PRO A 91 23.68 -4.43 2.31
C PRO A 91 24.84 -3.67 1.71
N GLN A 92 24.67 -3.12 0.50
CA GLN A 92 25.74 -2.45 -0.24
C GLN A 92 25.77 -0.91 -0.07
N GLY A 93 24.68 -0.31 0.44
CA GLY A 93 24.47 1.14 0.43
C GLY A 93 24.57 1.85 1.78
N THR A 94 24.82 1.14 2.89
CA THR A 94 24.77 1.75 4.23
C THR A 94 26.13 1.86 4.90
N SER A 95 26.39 3.02 5.52
CA SER A 95 27.52 3.29 6.40
C SER A 95 27.19 3.08 7.89
N HIS A 96 26.42 2.04 8.22
CA HIS A 96 25.97 1.79 9.59
C HIS A 96 27.15 1.48 10.52
N PRO A 97 27.28 2.13 11.72
CA PRO A 97 28.40 1.94 12.64
C PRO A 97 28.64 0.49 13.08
N PHE A 98 27.55 -0.30 13.20
CA PHE A 98 27.60 -1.71 13.61
C PHE A 98 27.23 -2.66 12.47
N LYS A 99 27.53 -2.31 11.22
CA LYS A 99 27.16 -3.10 10.03
C LYS A 99 27.63 -4.56 10.13
N LYS A 100 28.85 -4.80 10.58
CA LYS A 100 29.40 -6.17 10.73
C LYS A 100 28.59 -7.03 11.70
N ASP A 101 28.19 -6.47 12.85
CA ASP A 101 27.43 -7.18 13.87
C ASP A 101 26.05 -7.55 13.34
N ILE A 102 25.38 -6.59 12.66
CA ILE A 102 24.06 -6.77 12.09
C ILE A 102 24.08 -7.79 10.93
N THR A 103 25.04 -7.70 10.02
CA THR A 103 25.12 -8.63 8.87
C THR A 103 25.52 -10.03 9.26
N ASN A 104 26.16 -10.21 10.41
CA ASN A 104 26.42 -11.53 10.99
C ASN A 104 25.21 -12.16 11.68
N PHE A 105 24.16 -11.38 11.92
CA PHE A 105 22.91 -11.88 12.45
C PHE A 105 22.22 -12.79 11.41
N ARG A 106 22.08 -14.08 11.74
CA ARG A 106 21.48 -15.07 10.86
C ARG A 106 20.06 -15.39 11.31
N VAL A 107 19.08 -15.03 10.51
CA VAL A 107 17.72 -15.54 10.62
C VAL A 107 17.61 -16.81 9.75
N GLY A 108 17.82 -17.99 10.36
CA GLY A 108 17.59 -19.28 9.69
C GLY A 108 18.59 -19.63 8.57
N LYS A 109 18.67 -20.92 8.23
CA LYS A 109 19.61 -21.49 7.26
C LYS A 109 19.09 -21.49 5.82
N GLN A 110 18.55 -20.43 5.24
CA GLN A 110 18.14 -20.54 3.81
C GLN A 110 18.22 -19.23 3.02
N SER A 111 18.80 -19.36 1.81
CA SER A 111 18.71 -18.63 0.51
C SER A 111 18.68 -17.10 0.49
N SER A 112 19.09 -16.52 -0.63
CA SER A 112 19.21 -15.11 -1.07
C SER A 112 18.80 -14.00 -0.08
N HIS A 113 19.68 -13.03 0.14
CA HIS A 113 19.58 -11.97 1.16
C HIS A 113 18.30 -11.12 1.15
N GLU A 114 17.57 -11.07 0.06
CA GLU A 114 16.43 -10.16 -0.11
C GLU A 114 15.09 -10.71 0.41
N ASP A 115 14.91 -12.04 0.41
CA ASP A 115 13.61 -12.65 0.75
C ASP A 115 13.48 -13.10 2.21
N ILE A 116 14.59 -13.13 2.97
CA ILE A 116 14.65 -13.78 4.29
C ILE A 116 13.93 -12.99 5.39
N PHE A 117 13.81 -11.65 5.24
CA PHE A 117 13.29 -10.78 6.30
C PHE A 117 11.86 -10.29 6.07
N ILE A 118 11.32 -10.45 4.86
CA ILE A 118 9.94 -10.07 4.56
C ILE A 118 8.99 -10.99 5.33
N GLY A 119 8.06 -10.40 6.08
CA GLY A 119 7.11 -11.14 6.92
C GLY A 119 7.68 -11.70 8.22
N THR A 120 8.98 -11.46 8.51
CA THR A 120 9.62 -11.89 9.76
C THR A 120 9.81 -10.71 10.69
N ALA A 121 9.28 -10.80 11.90
CA ALA A 121 9.42 -9.77 12.92
C ALA A 121 10.81 -9.85 13.58
N LEU A 122 11.53 -8.74 13.56
CA LEU A 122 12.86 -8.57 14.16
C LEU A 122 12.81 -7.55 15.28
N LYS A 123 13.44 -7.84 16.40
CA LYS A 123 13.66 -6.90 17.49
C LYS A 123 15.00 -6.18 17.28
N ILE A 124 15.10 -4.92 17.70
CA ILE A 124 16.39 -4.20 17.68
C ILE A 124 17.45 -4.98 18.45
N HIS A 125 17.07 -5.56 19.58
CA HIS A 125 18.00 -6.29 20.45
C HIS A 125 18.36 -7.72 19.98
N ASP A 126 17.79 -8.19 18.87
CA ASP A 126 18.33 -9.36 18.17
C ASP A 126 19.65 -9.03 17.44
N MET A 127 19.81 -7.78 17.04
CA MET A 127 20.89 -7.30 16.17
C MET A 127 21.94 -6.49 16.92
N LEU A 128 21.52 -5.71 17.92
CA LEU A 128 22.35 -4.80 18.67
C LEU A 128 22.14 -4.96 20.17
N THR A 129 23.21 -4.86 20.95
CA THR A 129 23.08 -4.70 22.40
C THR A 129 22.46 -3.33 22.74
N LYS A 130 21.90 -3.21 23.94
CA LYS A 130 21.35 -1.93 24.42
C LYS A 130 22.37 -0.80 24.38
N SER A 131 23.62 -1.07 24.76
CA SER A 131 24.71 -0.09 24.71
C SER A 131 25.02 0.35 23.29
N GLN A 132 25.03 -0.55 22.31
CA GLN A 132 25.24 -0.22 20.90
C GLN A 132 24.09 0.63 20.36
N PHE A 133 22.84 0.27 20.68
CA PHE A 133 21.65 1.02 20.25
C PHE A 133 21.66 2.45 20.80
N HIS A 134 21.98 2.64 22.08
CA HIS A 134 22.07 3.96 22.72
C HIS A 134 23.19 4.87 22.18
N ARG A 135 24.17 4.31 21.44
CA ARG A 135 25.24 5.10 20.80
C ARG A 135 24.84 5.64 19.41
N LEU A 136 23.71 5.20 18.85
CA LEU A 136 23.25 5.65 17.55
C LEU A 136 22.65 7.07 17.64
N GLY A 137 22.87 7.86 16.59
CA GLY A 137 22.24 9.16 16.44
C GLY A 137 20.71 9.05 16.36
N ILE A 138 20.19 8.03 15.65
CA ILE A 138 18.75 7.79 15.57
C ILE A 138 18.12 7.54 16.95
N TYR A 139 18.84 6.88 17.89
CA TYR A 139 18.34 6.70 19.24
C TYR A 139 18.26 8.04 19.97
N ASN A 140 19.35 8.82 19.96
CA ASN A 140 19.47 10.04 20.74
C ASN A 140 18.54 11.15 20.23
N GLU A 141 18.41 11.30 18.92
CA GLU A 141 17.67 12.39 18.30
C GLU A 141 16.19 12.06 18.03
N PHE A 142 15.83 10.78 17.98
CA PHE A 142 14.46 10.38 17.69
C PHE A 142 13.88 9.44 18.75
N TYR A 143 14.39 8.22 18.94
CA TYR A 143 13.78 7.20 19.80
C TYR A 143 13.71 7.60 21.26
N ARG A 144 14.77 8.20 21.80
CA ARG A 144 14.82 8.67 23.18
C ARG A 144 13.75 9.73 23.49
N LYS A 145 13.51 10.66 22.56
CA LYS A 145 12.48 11.71 22.70
C LYS A 145 11.08 11.10 22.79
N LEU A 146 10.84 10.03 22.04
CA LEU A 146 9.59 9.27 22.03
C LEU A 146 9.52 8.16 23.11
N LYS A 147 10.54 8.05 23.97
CA LYS A 147 10.66 7.00 25.02
C LYS A 147 10.59 5.58 24.45
N ILE A 148 11.18 5.35 23.28
CA ILE A 148 11.25 4.04 22.65
C ILE A 148 12.58 3.38 23.01
N GLU A 149 12.54 2.38 23.88
CA GLU A 149 13.69 1.57 24.30
C GLU A 149 13.75 0.24 23.56
N HIS A 150 12.59 -0.29 23.19
CA HIS A 150 12.44 -1.57 22.50
C HIS A 150 11.53 -1.38 21.29
N GLN A 151 11.96 -1.92 20.17
CA GLN A 151 11.18 -1.94 18.96
C GLN A 151 11.23 -3.34 18.33
N MET A 152 10.07 -3.78 17.86
CA MET A 152 9.92 -4.96 17.02
C MET A 152 9.32 -4.53 15.68
N VAL A 153 9.98 -4.87 14.59
CA VAL A 153 9.59 -4.44 13.23
C VAL A 153 9.38 -5.65 12.34
N VAL A 154 8.33 -5.61 11.54
CA VAL A 154 8.14 -6.54 10.42
C VAL A 154 8.08 -5.76 9.12
N LEU A 155 8.91 -6.19 8.16
CA LEU A 155 8.84 -5.71 6.78
C LEU A 155 7.77 -6.49 6.05
N LEU A 156 6.86 -5.78 5.37
CA LEU A 156 5.77 -6.37 4.63
C LEU A 156 6.17 -6.57 3.17
N SER A 157 5.75 -7.66 2.55
CA SER A 157 5.87 -7.84 1.11
C SER A 157 5.07 -6.74 0.40
N CYS A 158 5.66 -6.12 -0.64
CA CYS A 158 4.94 -5.16 -1.45
C CYS A 158 5.22 -5.40 -2.93
N SER A 159 4.28 -5.00 -3.79
CA SER A 159 4.39 -5.11 -5.24
C SER A 159 5.39 -4.12 -5.88
N SER A 160 5.88 -3.16 -5.11
CA SER A 160 6.84 -2.15 -5.54
C SER A 160 8.16 -2.28 -4.78
N ARG A 161 9.24 -2.57 -5.50
CA ARG A 161 10.61 -2.60 -4.95
C ARG A 161 11.13 -1.23 -4.52
N SER A 162 10.44 -0.15 -4.87
CA SER A 162 10.85 1.22 -4.54
C SER A 162 10.32 1.73 -3.19
N LEU A 163 9.38 1.00 -2.57
CA LEU A 163 8.71 1.42 -1.35
C LEU A 163 8.66 0.29 -0.33
N ASN A 164 9.34 0.47 0.80
CA ASN A 164 9.27 -0.45 1.92
C ASN A 164 8.10 -0.09 2.82
N LYS A 165 7.21 -1.06 3.04
CA LYS A 165 6.11 -0.97 3.99
C LYS A 165 6.49 -1.76 5.24
N ASN A 166 6.29 -1.19 6.40
CA ASN A 166 6.63 -1.85 7.66
C ASN A 166 5.62 -1.56 8.76
N ILE A 167 5.55 -2.48 9.73
CA ILE A 167 4.90 -2.29 11.02
C ILE A 167 5.99 -2.24 12.07
N ALA A 168 5.97 -1.21 12.89
CA ALA A 168 6.84 -1.05 14.05
C ALA A 168 6.00 -1.06 15.33
N VAL A 169 6.35 -1.94 16.26
CA VAL A 169 5.73 -2.04 17.60
C VAL A 169 6.76 -1.57 18.61
N ASN A 170 6.43 -0.57 19.43
CA ASN A 170 7.37 0.15 20.28
C ASN A 170 7.03 0.02 21.77
N ARG A 171 8.05 -0.04 22.64
CA ARG A 171 7.92 -0.04 24.10
C ARG A 171 9.01 0.77 24.78
N ASP A 172 8.66 1.24 25.99
CA ASP A 172 9.55 2.01 26.88
C ASP A 172 10.33 1.16 27.90
N ARG A 173 9.78 0.03 28.37
CA ARG A 173 10.34 -0.65 29.54
C ARG A 173 10.78 -2.09 29.32
N ARG A 174 10.00 -2.93 28.67
CA ARG A 174 10.22 -4.37 28.55
C ARG A 174 10.28 -4.79 27.09
N ASP A 175 11.28 -5.60 26.74
CA ASP A 175 11.38 -6.16 25.40
C ASP A 175 10.25 -7.15 25.10
N PHE A 176 10.05 -7.39 23.83
CA PHE A 176 9.01 -8.28 23.32
C PHE A 176 9.37 -9.74 23.57
N THR A 177 8.37 -10.52 23.96
CA THR A 177 8.50 -11.98 24.13
C THR A 177 8.47 -12.69 22.77
N GLU A 178 8.93 -13.95 22.76
CA GLU A 178 8.85 -14.78 21.54
C GLU A 178 7.39 -15.13 21.15
N GLU A 179 6.46 -15.10 22.12
CA GLU A 179 5.04 -15.26 21.84
C GLU A 179 4.48 -14.04 21.11
N GLU A 180 4.83 -12.82 21.52
CA GLU A 180 4.44 -11.58 20.84
C GLU A 180 5.08 -11.46 19.45
N ARG A 181 6.32 -11.93 19.31
CA ARG A 181 6.97 -12.05 17.99
C ARG A 181 6.21 -13.00 17.07
N LEU A 182 5.79 -14.16 17.60
CA LEU A 182 5.00 -15.13 16.84
C LEU A 182 3.66 -14.54 16.38
N ILE A 183 2.98 -13.75 17.24
CA ILE A 183 1.75 -13.06 16.87
C ILE A 183 2.00 -12.11 15.67
N LEU A 184 3.05 -11.29 15.71
CA LEU A 184 3.35 -10.37 14.62
C LEU A 184 3.73 -11.11 13.33
N ASN A 185 4.46 -12.22 13.42
CA ASN A 185 4.79 -13.07 12.29
C ASN A 185 3.52 -13.68 11.64
N LEU A 186 2.55 -14.09 12.44
CA LEU A 186 1.28 -14.63 11.95
C LEU A 186 0.38 -13.54 11.36
N LEU A 187 0.45 -12.31 11.87
CA LEU A 187 -0.29 -11.17 11.33
C LEU A 187 0.29 -10.66 10.01
N ALA A 188 1.59 -10.73 9.79
CA ALA A 188 2.26 -10.15 8.64
C ALA A 188 1.65 -10.55 7.27
N PRO A 189 1.39 -11.83 6.96
CA PRO A 189 0.75 -12.21 5.71
C PRO A 189 -0.68 -11.69 5.58
N HIS A 190 -1.44 -11.61 6.68
CA HIS A 190 -2.79 -11.04 6.67
C HIS A 190 -2.76 -9.54 6.41
N ILE A 191 -1.85 -8.82 7.04
CA ILE A 191 -1.65 -7.37 6.81
C ILE A 191 -1.26 -7.12 5.35
N THR A 192 -0.31 -7.89 4.82
CA THR A 192 0.12 -7.79 3.42
C THR A 192 -1.06 -8.01 2.46
N GLN A 193 -1.84 -9.06 2.67
CA GLN A 193 -3.01 -9.36 1.83
C GLN A 193 -4.08 -8.27 1.93
N ALA A 194 -4.35 -7.76 3.14
CA ALA A 194 -5.31 -6.69 3.33
C ALA A 194 -4.88 -5.38 2.63
N LEU A 195 -3.59 -5.02 2.68
CA LEU A 195 -3.03 -3.88 1.92
C LEU A 195 -3.25 -4.04 0.42
N ILE A 196 -3.01 -5.24 -0.13
CA ILE A 196 -3.27 -5.54 -1.55
C ILE A 196 -4.76 -5.40 -1.85
N ASN A 197 -5.63 -5.92 -0.99
CA ASN A 197 -7.08 -5.83 -1.18
C ASN A 197 -7.56 -4.37 -1.20
N VAL A 198 -7.05 -3.51 -0.29
CA VAL A 198 -7.35 -2.07 -0.29
C VAL A 198 -6.95 -1.41 -1.61
N GLU A 199 -5.76 -1.71 -2.13
CA GLU A 199 -5.30 -1.17 -3.41
C GLU A 199 -6.18 -1.63 -4.59
N VAL A 200 -6.57 -2.90 -4.62
CA VAL A 200 -7.45 -3.47 -5.66
C VAL A 200 -8.84 -2.85 -5.59
N CYS A 201 -9.43 -2.76 -4.39
CA CYS A 201 -10.74 -2.15 -4.19
C CYS A 201 -10.75 -0.68 -4.62
N GLU A 202 -9.69 0.07 -4.29
CA GLU A 202 -9.59 1.47 -4.67
C GLU A 202 -9.45 1.66 -6.18
N LYS A 203 -8.62 0.85 -6.85
CA LYS A 203 -8.51 0.86 -8.32
C LYS A 203 -9.86 0.53 -8.98
N ALA A 204 -10.57 -0.46 -8.46
CA ALA A 204 -11.90 -0.80 -8.95
C ALA A 204 -12.87 0.37 -8.78
N ARG A 205 -12.92 1.02 -7.60
CA ARG A 205 -13.77 2.20 -7.34
C ARG A 205 -13.46 3.35 -8.31
N GLN A 206 -12.17 3.65 -8.52
CA GLN A 206 -11.74 4.71 -9.45
C GLN A 206 -12.15 4.39 -10.89
N THR A 207 -11.99 3.14 -11.31
CA THR A 207 -12.43 2.68 -12.64
C THR A 207 -13.95 2.83 -12.79
N PHE A 208 -14.75 2.39 -11.80
CA PHE A 208 -16.20 2.56 -11.83
C PHE A 208 -16.61 4.04 -11.82
N ALA A 209 -15.94 4.88 -11.02
CA ALA A 209 -16.22 6.31 -10.98
C ALA A 209 -15.92 6.99 -12.33
N SER A 210 -14.81 6.65 -12.98
CA SER A 210 -14.47 7.18 -14.31
C SER A 210 -15.45 6.71 -15.39
N LEU A 211 -15.86 5.45 -15.38
CA LEU A 211 -16.88 4.94 -16.29
C LEU A 211 -18.24 5.63 -16.10
N LYS A 212 -18.64 5.87 -14.84
CA LYS A 212 -19.88 6.61 -14.52
C LYS A 212 -19.81 8.06 -15.00
N SER A 213 -18.69 8.73 -14.78
CA SER A 213 -18.46 10.12 -15.26
C SER A 213 -18.47 10.19 -16.78
N SER A 214 -17.79 9.25 -17.46
CA SER A 214 -17.77 9.19 -18.94
C SER A 214 -19.17 8.96 -19.51
N ARG A 215 -19.96 8.06 -18.92
CA ARG A 215 -21.36 7.84 -19.33
C ARG A 215 -22.22 9.09 -19.11
N GLN A 216 -22.03 9.80 -17.99
CA GLN A 216 -22.75 11.03 -17.71
C GLN A 216 -22.41 12.12 -18.75
N SER A 217 -21.15 12.22 -19.15
CA SER A 217 -20.70 13.16 -20.19
C SER A 217 -21.26 12.78 -21.56
N LEU A 218 -21.34 11.50 -21.92
CA LEU A 218 -21.96 11.05 -23.17
C LEU A 218 -23.47 11.32 -23.21
N LYS A 219 -24.14 11.21 -22.07
CA LYS A 219 -25.56 11.55 -21.95
C LYS A 219 -25.88 13.02 -22.27
N SER A 220 -24.94 13.94 -21.97
CA SER A 220 -25.12 15.37 -22.29
C SER A 220 -25.23 15.65 -23.79
N TYR A 221 -24.70 14.76 -24.63
CA TYR A 221 -24.86 14.79 -26.09
C TYR A 221 -26.17 14.14 -26.58
N GLY A 222 -27.05 13.72 -25.69
CA GLY A 222 -28.33 13.10 -26.02
C GLY A 222 -28.23 11.70 -26.63
N LEU A 223 -27.14 10.97 -26.34
CA LEU A 223 -26.98 9.60 -26.79
C LEU A 223 -27.89 8.65 -25.99
N THR A 224 -28.46 7.68 -26.69
CA THR A 224 -29.16 6.55 -26.05
C THR A 224 -28.15 5.52 -25.55
N TYR A 225 -28.54 4.67 -24.60
CA TYR A 225 -27.68 3.58 -24.10
C TYR A 225 -27.07 2.71 -25.22
N ARG A 226 -27.86 2.47 -26.28
CA ARG A 226 -27.37 1.67 -27.42
C ARG A 226 -26.33 2.41 -28.25
N GLU A 227 -26.47 3.71 -28.41
CA GLU A 227 -25.51 4.57 -29.08
C GLU A 227 -24.24 4.73 -28.24
N GLU A 228 -24.36 4.81 -26.91
CA GLU A 228 -23.19 4.80 -26.00
C GLU A 228 -22.39 3.50 -26.14
N ASP A 229 -23.05 2.33 -26.15
CA ASP A 229 -22.39 1.03 -26.31
C ASP A 229 -21.65 0.93 -27.66
N ILE A 230 -22.28 1.38 -28.74
CA ILE A 230 -21.67 1.37 -30.09
C ILE A 230 -20.47 2.30 -30.10
N LEU A 231 -20.62 3.53 -29.59
CA LEU A 231 -19.54 4.51 -29.54
C LEU A 231 -18.37 4.05 -28.70
N TYR A 232 -18.62 3.36 -27.59
CA TYR A 232 -17.58 2.75 -26.76
C TYR A 232 -16.71 1.77 -27.57
N TRP A 233 -17.33 0.83 -28.30
CA TRP A 233 -16.57 -0.15 -29.08
C TRP A 233 -15.84 0.50 -30.28
N VAL A 234 -16.41 1.55 -30.86
CA VAL A 234 -15.76 2.35 -31.90
C VAL A 234 -14.54 3.07 -31.34
N ALA A 235 -14.61 3.64 -30.14
CA ALA A 235 -13.48 4.24 -29.45
C ALA A 235 -12.36 3.23 -29.15
N GLN A 236 -12.73 1.96 -28.94
CA GLN A 236 -11.79 0.85 -28.78
C GLN A 236 -11.21 0.36 -30.13
N GLY A 237 -11.49 1.02 -31.24
CA GLY A 237 -10.98 0.69 -32.57
C GLY A 237 -11.70 -0.48 -33.27
N LYS A 238 -12.85 -0.97 -32.76
CA LYS A 238 -13.60 -2.09 -33.33
C LYS A 238 -14.30 -1.67 -34.62
N THR A 239 -14.26 -2.52 -35.65
CA THR A 239 -15.01 -2.36 -36.90
C THR A 239 -16.52 -2.49 -36.68
N ASN A 240 -17.32 -2.11 -37.70
CA ASN A 240 -18.79 -2.32 -37.60
C ASN A 240 -19.16 -3.79 -37.49
N ALA A 241 -18.44 -4.69 -38.16
CA ALA A 241 -18.67 -6.13 -38.09
C ALA A 241 -18.33 -6.69 -36.69
N GLU A 242 -17.21 -6.32 -36.10
CA GLU A 242 -16.82 -6.73 -34.75
C GLU A 242 -17.80 -6.17 -33.71
N THR A 243 -18.16 -4.88 -33.82
CA THR A 243 -19.12 -4.24 -32.93
C THR A 243 -20.50 -4.91 -33.01
N ALA A 244 -20.94 -5.25 -34.24
CA ALA A 244 -22.17 -5.98 -34.46
C ALA A 244 -22.17 -7.36 -33.80
N GLY A 245 -21.06 -8.10 -33.94
CA GLY A 245 -20.88 -9.41 -33.29
C GLY A 245 -20.91 -9.32 -31.77
N ILE A 246 -20.23 -8.35 -31.19
CA ILE A 246 -20.21 -8.11 -29.72
C ILE A 246 -21.59 -7.75 -29.20
N LEU A 247 -22.29 -6.85 -29.90
CA LEU A 247 -23.59 -6.33 -29.48
C LEU A 247 -24.78 -7.17 -29.96
N LYS A 248 -24.53 -8.26 -30.68
CA LYS A 248 -25.55 -9.20 -31.26
C LYS A 248 -26.59 -8.48 -32.12
N ILE A 249 -26.13 -7.63 -33.05
CA ILE A 249 -26.97 -6.92 -34.03
C ILE A 249 -26.36 -7.03 -35.43
N ALA A 250 -27.06 -6.58 -36.47
CA ALA A 250 -26.54 -6.57 -37.83
C ALA A 250 -25.50 -5.44 -38.03
N PRO A 251 -24.44 -5.64 -38.85
CA PRO A 251 -23.48 -4.57 -39.17
C PRO A 251 -24.11 -3.32 -39.78
N GLY A 252 -25.16 -3.48 -40.57
CA GLY A 252 -25.94 -2.36 -41.12
C GLY A 252 -26.66 -1.52 -40.04
N THR A 253 -27.10 -2.16 -38.97
CA THR A 253 -27.70 -1.47 -37.81
C THR A 253 -26.64 -0.63 -37.09
N VAL A 254 -25.40 -1.13 -36.94
CA VAL A 254 -24.29 -0.35 -36.38
C VAL A 254 -24.03 0.90 -37.20
N LYS A 255 -24.02 0.79 -38.54
CA LYS A 255 -23.83 1.93 -39.44
C LYS A 255 -24.89 3.00 -39.24
N ILE A 256 -26.18 2.61 -39.18
CA ILE A 256 -27.30 3.55 -38.93
C ILE A 256 -27.16 4.27 -37.59
N HIS A 257 -26.78 3.56 -36.54
CA HIS A 257 -26.54 4.18 -35.25
C HIS A 257 -25.35 5.15 -35.28
N LEU A 258 -24.28 4.82 -36.00
CA LEU A 258 -23.10 5.69 -36.13
C LEU A 258 -23.44 7.00 -36.81
N GLU A 259 -24.27 7.00 -37.85
CA GLU A 259 -24.75 8.21 -38.53
C GLU A 259 -25.50 9.13 -37.53
N LYS A 260 -26.38 8.56 -36.70
CA LYS A 260 -27.08 9.31 -35.65
C LYS A 260 -26.12 9.82 -34.55
N ILE A 261 -25.14 9.01 -34.16
CA ILE A 261 -24.12 9.37 -33.20
C ILE A 261 -23.32 10.59 -33.71
N TYR A 262 -22.87 10.57 -34.97
CA TYR A 262 -22.12 11.68 -35.57
C TYR A 262 -22.93 12.98 -35.56
N GLN A 263 -24.20 12.91 -35.88
CA GLN A 263 -25.09 14.07 -35.80
C GLN A 263 -25.23 14.62 -34.37
N LYS A 264 -25.43 13.74 -33.40
CA LYS A 264 -25.59 14.13 -31.98
C LYS A 264 -24.30 14.68 -31.37
N LEU A 265 -23.14 14.14 -31.78
CA LEU A 265 -21.83 14.61 -31.34
C LEU A 265 -21.32 15.83 -32.08
N GLY A 266 -21.97 16.22 -33.20
CA GLY A 266 -21.51 17.33 -34.07
C GLY A 266 -20.19 16.98 -34.76
N VAL A 267 -19.95 15.75 -35.14
CA VAL A 267 -18.70 15.29 -35.79
C VAL A 267 -18.99 14.69 -37.16
N GLU A 268 -18.04 14.82 -38.09
CA GLU A 268 -18.25 14.46 -39.50
C GLU A 268 -17.97 12.98 -39.80
N ASN A 269 -17.11 12.32 -38.98
CA ASN A 269 -16.63 10.98 -39.32
C ASN A 269 -16.31 10.14 -38.10
N ARG A 270 -16.00 8.85 -38.36
CA ARG A 270 -15.66 7.86 -37.36
C ARG A 270 -14.43 8.25 -36.52
N THR A 271 -13.40 8.80 -37.15
CA THR A 271 -12.15 9.17 -36.47
C THR A 271 -12.40 10.29 -35.48
N ALA A 272 -13.16 11.32 -35.85
CA ALA A 272 -13.54 12.41 -34.96
C ALA A 272 -14.42 11.92 -33.80
N ALA A 273 -15.40 11.04 -34.08
CA ALA A 273 -16.24 10.43 -33.04
C ALA A 273 -15.41 9.57 -32.07
N SER A 274 -14.48 8.76 -32.57
CA SER A 274 -13.59 7.96 -31.75
C SER A 274 -12.67 8.81 -30.88
N ALA A 275 -12.08 9.87 -31.45
CA ALA A 275 -11.18 10.78 -30.72
C ALA A 275 -11.94 11.51 -29.58
N LEU A 276 -13.13 12.03 -29.84
CA LEU A 276 -13.99 12.68 -28.86
C LEU A 276 -14.39 11.71 -27.74
N ALA A 277 -14.84 10.51 -28.10
CA ALA A 277 -15.21 9.47 -27.14
C ALA A 277 -14.01 9.04 -26.28
N THR A 278 -12.84 8.87 -26.87
CA THR A 278 -11.60 8.54 -26.16
C THR A 278 -11.20 9.67 -25.20
N GLY A 279 -11.36 10.94 -25.59
CA GLY A 279 -11.14 12.09 -24.74
C GLY A 279 -12.06 12.10 -23.51
N ILE A 280 -13.34 11.82 -23.71
CA ILE A 280 -14.34 11.72 -22.64
C ILE A 280 -14.06 10.50 -21.71
N ILE A 281 -13.76 9.34 -22.29
CA ILE A 281 -13.47 8.11 -21.55
C ILE A 281 -12.19 8.28 -20.70
N ASN A 282 -11.18 8.98 -21.21
CA ASN A 282 -9.90 9.20 -20.52
C ASN A 282 -9.90 10.46 -19.62
N GLY A 283 -11.04 11.11 -19.40
CA GLY A 283 -11.18 12.25 -18.50
C GLY A 283 -10.51 13.54 -18.98
N ARG A 284 -10.13 13.65 -20.26
CA ARG A 284 -9.67 14.90 -20.86
C ARG A 284 -10.89 15.75 -21.20
N LYS A 285 -11.17 16.76 -20.38
CA LYS A 285 -12.07 17.84 -20.79
C LYS A 285 -11.47 18.47 -22.05
N SER A 286 -12.20 18.43 -23.16
CA SER A 286 -11.95 19.33 -24.28
C SER A 286 -12.32 20.72 -23.81
N ASP A 287 -11.32 21.54 -23.47
CA ASP A 287 -11.48 22.98 -23.36
C ASP A 287 -11.85 23.51 -24.76
N HIS A 288 -13.09 23.94 -24.90
CA HIS A 288 -13.57 24.81 -25.97
C HIS A 288 -14.14 26.07 -25.34
#